data_3aada09ef59da4548c063709421d4d73
#
_entry.id   3aada09ef59da4548c063709421d4d73
#
_cell.length_a   1.000
_cell.length_b   1.000
_cell.length_c   1.000
_cell.angle_alpha   90.00
_cell.angle_beta   90.00
_cell.angle_gamma   90.00
#
_symmetry.space_group_name_H-M   'P 1'
#
loop_
_entity.id
_entity.type
_entity.pdbx_description
1 polymer ?
#
loop_
_entity_poly.entity_id
_entity_poly.type
_entity_poly.pdbx_seq_one_letter_code
_entity_poly.pdbx_strand_id
1 'polypeptide(L)'
;MGIALKDKGDLEAAIDSYQQALKIKPDYAEAYNNMGIALKDKNDPEAAIDSYQQALKIKPDYADVKANLVKLLTSYTPQKENRNLIVTVNEEIRKIDIKDNTSKIISDDQAVNLFSKSEDCISIFGLELRTELSQIYRRNSFDFNCRRHMSIFDKHDIIPEFCFGCYKVQVEPRSIIELIKLFIVFDQLELNENNTRKCMVELRPEISGFYKGLIYCSGLKQANQIAEHLDTIIKQRIGPRLTSKVKRGCSEYPISFPSYKEINNSGPQLMNYIEEWRVIEESHDRKKPIHTNEVIRISLSGLNLSDVLIMRKWIDYAKGIEDPSADLLNQNTVYYQDIYNKSKARLDAFNISY
;
A
#
# COMPACT_ATOMS: atom_id res chain seq x y z
N MET A 1 1.80 -7.13 -30.62
CA MET A 1 3.16 -7.70 -30.53
C MET A 1 3.87 -7.22 -29.26
N GLY A 2 4.02 -5.94 -28.99
CA GLY A 2 4.73 -5.41 -27.82
C GLY A 2 4.21 -5.90 -26.47
N ILE A 3 2.89 -6.05 -26.26
CA ILE A 3 2.31 -6.61 -25.03
C ILE A 3 2.78 -8.04 -24.79
N ALA A 4 2.74 -8.89 -25.79
CA ALA A 4 3.17 -10.29 -25.67
C ALA A 4 4.69 -10.43 -25.39
N LEU A 5 5.51 -9.51 -25.90
CA LEU A 5 6.95 -9.45 -25.62
C LEU A 5 7.19 -9.02 -24.18
N LYS A 6 6.50 -8.00 -23.70
CA LYS A 6 6.55 -7.55 -22.30
C LYS A 6 6.14 -8.68 -21.35
N ASP A 7 5.06 -9.41 -21.65
CA ASP A 7 4.58 -10.51 -20.82
C ASP A 7 5.55 -11.72 -20.79
N LYS A 8 6.42 -11.84 -21.80
CA LYS A 8 7.55 -12.78 -21.82
C LYS A 8 8.80 -12.27 -21.11
N GLY A 9 8.79 -11.02 -20.64
CA GLY A 9 9.93 -10.36 -19.99
C GLY A 9 10.95 -9.75 -20.96
N ASP A 10 10.70 -9.79 -22.28
CA ASP A 10 11.56 -9.15 -23.28
C ASP A 10 11.20 -7.66 -23.41
N LEU A 11 11.67 -6.88 -22.42
CA LEU A 11 11.32 -5.48 -22.29
C LEU A 11 11.90 -4.62 -23.42
N GLU A 12 13.10 -4.96 -23.94
CA GLU A 12 13.73 -4.20 -25.03
C GLU A 12 12.95 -4.38 -26.33
N ALA A 13 12.68 -5.62 -26.72
CA ALA A 13 11.88 -5.90 -27.91
C ALA A 13 10.45 -5.33 -27.79
N ALA A 14 9.88 -5.30 -26.57
CA ALA A 14 8.59 -4.66 -26.35
C ALA A 14 8.66 -3.14 -26.59
N ILE A 15 9.67 -2.45 -26.07
CA ILE A 15 9.88 -1.00 -26.26
C ILE A 15 10.05 -0.70 -27.73
N ASP A 16 10.93 -1.45 -28.44
CA ASP A 16 11.14 -1.28 -29.89
C ASP A 16 9.84 -1.45 -30.69
N SER A 17 9.03 -2.46 -30.31
CA SER A 17 7.72 -2.69 -30.94
C SER A 17 6.76 -1.51 -30.74
N TYR A 18 6.74 -0.89 -29.55
CA TYR A 18 5.92 0.31 -29.31
C TYR A 18 6.46 1.51 -30.08
N GLN A 19 7.78 1.70 -30.16
CA GLN A 19 8.40 2.77 -30.95
C GLN A 19 8.06 2.64 -32.46
N GLN A 20 8.07 1.42 -33.00
CA GLN A 20 7.64 1.19 -34.40
C GLN A 20 6.15 1.52 -34.59
N ALA A 21 5.30 1.14 -33.65
CA ALA A 21 3.88 1.50 -33.69
C ALA A 21 3.67 3.03 -33.68
N LEU A 22 4.45 3.75 -32.86
CA LEU A 22 4.40 5.22 -32.76
C LEU A 22 4.98 5.94 -33.98
N LYS A 23 5.91 5.33 -34.75
CA LYS A 23 6.34 5.84 -36.05
C LYS A 23 5.19 5.80 -37.09
N ILE A 24 4.35 4.75 -37.01
CA ILE A 24 3.20 4.60 -37.92
C ILE A 24 2.02 5.48 -37.47
N LYS A 25 1.76 5.51 -36.15
CA LYS A 25 0.67 6.28 -35.56
C LYS A 25 1.18 7.09 -34.36
N PRO A 26 1.64 8.36 -34.59
CA PRO A 26 2.22 9.20 -33.52
C PRO A 26 1.26 9.60 -32.39
N ASP A 27 -0.06 9.55 -32.65
CA ASP A 27 -1.13 9.87 -31.70
C ASP A 27 -1.72 8.64 -30.98
N TYR A 28 -0.94 7.56 -30.86
CA TYR A 28 -1.37 6.30 -30.24
C TYR A 28 -1.10 6.32 -28.72
N ALA A 29 -2.02 6.89 -27.94
CA ALA A 29 -1.89 7.06 -26.49
C ALA A 29 -1.64 5.73 -25.74
N GLU A 30 -2.29 4.63 -26.16
CA GLU A 30 -2.12 3.31 -25.57
C GLU A 30 -0.71 2.75 -25.79
N ALA A 31 -0.08 3.03 -26.92
CA ALA A 31 1.31 2.62 -27.18
C ALA A 31 2.27 3.38 -26.26
N TYR A 32 2.07 4.68 -26.06
CA TYR A 32 2.84 5.45 -25.08
C TYR A 32 2.64 4.94 -23.67
N ASN A 33 1.42 4.62 -23.24
CA ASN A 33 1.17 4.03 -21.92
C ASN A 33 1.94 2.71 -21.72
N ASN A 34 1.82 1.80 -22.68
CA ASN A 34 2.47 0.49 -22.62
C ASN A 34 4.00 0.59 -22.68
N MET A 35 4.53 1.53 -23.46
CA MET A 35 5.95 1.85 -23.50
C MET A 35 6.41 2.39 -22.12
N GLY A 36 5.66 3.30 -21.50
CA GLY A 36 5.95 3.79 -20.16
C GLY A 36 5.98 2.69 -19.10
N ILE A 37 5.07 1.71 -19.16
CA ILE A 37 5.10 0.54 -18.28
C ILE A 37 6.37 -0.28 -18.50
N ALA A 38 6.72 -0.58 -19.76
CA ALA A 38 7.91 -1.37 -20.09
C ALA A 38 9.22 -0.65 -19.66
N LEU A 39 9.30 0.68 -19.87
CA LEU A 39 10.43 1.50 -19.45
C LEU A 39 10.58 1.51 -17.92
N LYS A 40 9.47 1.67 -17.19
CA LYS A 40 9.48 1.57 -15.73
C LYS A 40 10.00 0.20 -15.27
N ASP A 41 9.53 -0.89 -15.89
CA ASP A 41 9.93 -2.25 -15.55
C ASP A 41 11.41 -2.50 -15.93
N LYS A 42 11.93 -1.85 -16.98
CA LYS A 42 13.35 -1.80 -17.36
C LYS A 42 14.21 -0.94 -16.41
N ASN A 43 13.62 -0.30 -15.41
CA ASN A 43 14.29 0.61 -14.48
C ASN A 43 14.73 1.96 -15.09
N ASP A 44 13.98 2.46 -16.08
CA ASP A 44 14.15 3.79 -16.65
C ASP A 44 12.92 4.68 -16.32
N PRO A 45 12.83 5.21 -15.09
CA PRO A 45 11.67 5.98 -14.64
C PRO A 45 11.53 7.33 -15.35
N GLU A 46 12.62 7.98 -15.77
CA GLU A 46 12.54 9.25 -16.50
C GLU A 46 11.89 9.06 -17.87
N ALA A 47 12.36 8.10 -18.67
CA ALA A 47 11.75 7.80 -19.95
C ALA A 47 10.30 7.30 -19.81
N ALA A 48 9.97 6.61 -18.71
CA ALA A 48 8.60 6.22 -18.41
C ALA A 48 7.70 7.45 -18.17
N ILE A 49 8.17 8.45 -17.40
CA ILE A 49 7.45 9.72 -17.19
C ILE A 49 7.22 10.42 -18.51
N ASP A 50 8.25 10.53 -19.35
CA ASP A 50 8.14 11.16 -20.68
C ASP A 50 7.07 10.47 -21.53
N SER A 51 7.04 9.13 -21.52
CA SER A 51 6.03 8.34 -22.25
C SER A 51 4.61 8.58 -21.72
N TYR A 52 4.43 8.57 -20.40
CA TYR A 52 3.12 8.88 -19.79
C TYR A 52 2.68 10.29 -20.09
N GLN A 53 3.58 11.27 -20.14
CA GLN A 53 3.26 12.63 -20.55
C GLN A 53 2.76 12.71 -21.97
N GLN A 54 3.41 12.01 -22.93
CA GLN A 54 2.93 11.98 -24.31
C GLN A 54 1.54 11.35 -24.40
N ALA A 55 1.29 10.27 -23.68
CA ALA A 55 -0.04 9.67 -23.60
C ALA A 55 -1.11 10.66 -23.09
N LEU A 56 -0.80 11.43 -22.04
CA LEU A 56 -1.71 12.43 -21.45
C LEU A 56 -1.87 13.68 -22.32
N LYS A 57 -0.89 14.04 -23.15
CA LYS A 57 -1.06 15.11 -24.17
C LYS A 57 -2.07 14.72 -25.23
N ILE A 58 -2.09 13.44 -25.64
CA ILE A 58 -3.02 12.90 -26.63
C ILE A 58 -4.40 12.68 -26.00
N LYS A 59 -4.45 12.12 -24.80
CA LYS A 59 -5.67 11.79 -24.07
C LYS A 59 -5.58 12.27 -22.62
N PRO A 60 -5.98 13.53 -22.32
CA PRO A 60 -5.82 14.14 -21.00
C PRO A 60 -6.58 13.45 -19.85
N ASP A 61 -7.66 12.73 -20.17
CA ASP A 61 -8.51 12.00 -19.21
C ASP A 61 -8.14 10.51 -19.06
N TYR A 62 -6.99 10.07 -19.60
CA TYR A 62 -6.57 8.66 -19.57
C TYR A 62 -6.26 8.21 -18.14
N ALA A 63 -7.27 7.61 -17.48
CA ALA A 63 -7.22 7.22 -16.06
C ALA A 63 -6.05 6.28 -15.73
N ASP A 64 -5.80 5.26 -16.57
CA ASP A 64 -4.73 4.29 -16.34
C ASP A 64 -3.35 4.95 -16.36
N VAL A 65 -3.13 5.90 -17.28
CA VAL A 65 -1.87 6.65 -17.37
C VAL A 65 -1.66 7.52 -16.13
N LYS A 66 -2.72 8.24 -15.70
CA LYS A 66 -2.68 9.02 -14.45
C LYS A 66 -2.30 8.13 -13.27
N ALA A 67 -2.95 6.97 -13.13
CA ALA A 67 -2.67 6.01 -12.06
C ALA A 67 -1.24 5.44 -12.12
N ASN A 68 -0.74 5.09 -13.32
CA ASN A 68 0.62 4.61 -13.52
C ASN A 68 1.65 5.67 -13.16
N LEU A 69 1.43 6.93 -13.55
CA LEU A 69 2.32 8.05 -13.20
C LEU A 69 2.31 8.31 -11.69
N VAL A 70 1.14 8.40 -11.05
CA VAL A 70 1.02 8.55 -9.59
C VAL A 70 1.75 7.42 -8.86
N LYS A 71 1.58 6.17 -9.32
CA LYS A 71 2.27 5.00 -8.74
C LYS A 71 3.79 5.10 -8.89
N LEU A 72 4.30 5.54 -10.04
CA LEU A 72 5.74 5.71 -10.25
C LEU A 72 6.35 6.72 -9.28
N LEU A 73 5.65 7.83 -9.04
CA LEU A 73 6.08 8.91 -8.14
C LEU A 73 6.13 8.51 -6.66
N THR A 74 5.58 7.35 -6.26
CA THR A 74 5.74 6.84 -4.89
C THR A 74 7.17 6.38 -4.58
N SER A 75 7.93 5.99 -5.60
CA SER A 75 9.26 5.41 -5.48
C SER A 75 10.35 6.15 -6.27
N TYR A 76 9.98 7.21 -6.95
CA TYR A 76 10.90 7.98 -7.78
C TYR A 76 10.62 9.48 -7.69
N THR A 77 11.69 10.27 -7.59
CA THR A 77 11.64 11.74 -7.70
C THR A 77 12.25 12.13 -9.04
N PRO A 78 11.49 12.77 -9.94
CA PRO A 78 12.01 13.23 -11.23
C PRO A 78 13.22 14.14 -11.07
N GLN A 79 14.22 13.97 -11.93
CA GLN A 79 15.45 14.77 -11.92
C GLN A 79 15.39 15.93 -12.92
N LYS A 80 14.55 15.77 -13.95
CA LYS A 80 14.34 16.80 -14.96
C LYS A 80 13.16 17.69 -14.58
N GLU A 81 13.25 18.97 -14.92
CA GLU A 81 12.09 19.86 -14.85
C GLU A 81 10.93 19.27 -15.67
N ASN A 82 9.81 19.12 -15.01
CA ASN A 82 8.65 18.45 -15.61
C ASN A 82 7.43 19.36 -15.54
N ARG A 83 6.75 19.55 -16.68
CA ARG A 83 5.57 20.40 -16.80
C ARG A 83 4.24 19.64 -16.66
N ASN A 84 4.27 18.36 -16.32
CA ASN A 84 3.05 17.62 -16.09
C ASN A 84 2.46 17.98 -14.71
N LEU A 85 1.19 18.37 -14.71
CA LEU A 85 0.52 18.80 -13.47
C LEU A 85 0.54 17.75 -12.35
N ILE A 86 0.48 16.46 -12.69
CA ILE A 86 0.55 15.37 -11.68
C ILE A 86 1.92 15.35 -11.01
N VAL A 87 2.99 15.54 -11.78
CA VAL A 87 4.36 15.63 -11.23
C VAL A 87 4.49 16.87 -10.36
N THR A 88 4.06 18.03 -10.86
CA THR A 88 4.09 19.31 -10.12
C THR A 88 3.35 19.22 -8.79
N VAL A 89 2.12 18.68 -8.80
CA VAL A 89 1.33 18.52 -7.57
C VAL A 89 2.03 17.56 -6.60
N ASN A 90 2.60 16.46 -7.09
CA ASN A 90 3.35 15.55 -6.24
C ASN A 90 4.58 16.22 -5.62
N GLU A 91 5.28 17.08 -6.36
CA GLU A 91 6.42 17.86 -5.85
C GLU A 91 6.00 18.85 -4.77
N GLU A 92 4.88 19.56 -4.96
CA GLU A 92 4.34 20.48 -3.93
C GLU A 92 3.93 19.72 -2.66
N ILE A 93 3.25 18.58 -2.79
CA ILE A 93 2.91 17.74 -1.64
C ILE A 93 4.17 17.26 -0.90
N ARG A 94 5.23 16.89 -1.63
CA ARG A 94 6.49 16.44 -1.02
C ARG A 94 7.25 17.54 -0.25
N LYS A 95 6.96 18.82 -0.49
CA LYS A 95 7.50 19.94 0.30
C LYS A 95 6.82 20.08 1.67
N ILE A 96 5.66 19.44 1.87
CA ILE A 96 4.96 19.45 3.16
C ILE A 96 5.81 18.65 4.15
N ASP A 97 6.31 19.34 5.17
CA ASP A 97 7.16 18.70 6.17
C ASP A 97 6.32 17.81 7.11
N ILE A 98 6.58 16.51 7.08
CA ILE A 98 6.00 15.55 8.02
C ILE A 98 6.90 15.41 9.28
N LYS A 99 8.14 15.90 9.22
CA LYS A 99 9.16 15.65 10.24
C LYS A 99 9.02 16.55 11.47
N ASP A 100 7.84 17.09 11.72
CA ASP A 100 7.62 17.95 12.86
C ASP A 100 8.05 17.25 14.17
N ASN A 101 9.02 17.85 14.81
CA ASN A 101 9.61 17.58 16.13
C ASN A 101 9.43 16.15 16.66
N THR A 102 10.35 15.24 16.31
CA THR A 102 10.31 13.78 16.59
C THR A 102 10.15 13.40 18.09
N SER A 103 10.22 14.37 18.99
CA SER A 103 10.11 14.17 20.45
C SER A 103 8.75 14.55 21.05
N LYS A 104 7.80 15.09 20.28
CA LYS A 104 6.49 15.54 20.80
C LYS A 104 5.33 14.67 20.33
N ILE A 105 4.26 14.67 21.12
CA ILE A 105 2.98 14.05 20.70
C ILE A 105 2.47 14.78 19.46
N ILE A 106 2.08 14.00 18.45
CA ILE A 106 1.40 14.49 17.25
C ILE A 106 -0.03 14.87 17.67
N SER A 107 -0.37 16.16 17.60
CA SER A 107 -1.73 16.61 17.91
C SER A 107 -2.72 16.21 16.82
N ASP A 108 -4.02 16.25 17.13
CA ASP A 108 -5.07 16.06 16.12
C ASP A 108 -5.00 17.13 15.04
N ASP A 109 -4.76 18.40 15.44
CA ASP A 109 -4.61 19.52 14.51
C ASP A 109 -3.44 19.32 13.54
N GLN A 110 -2.32 18.74 13.99
CA GLN A 110 -1.20 18.43 13.09
C GLN A 110 -1.59 17.38 12.04
N ALA A 111 -2.32 16.34 12.43
CA ALA A 111 -2.79 15.32 11.50
C ALA A 111 -3.82 15.90 10.51
N VAL A 112 -4.75 16.73 10.98
CA VAL A 112 -5.74 17.44 10.15
C VAL A 112 -5.05 18.40 9.19
N ASN A 113 -4.15 19.24 9.67
CA ASN A 113 -3.42 20.21 8.86
C ASN A 113 -2.55 19.56 7.78
N LEU A 114 -1.95 18.39 8.09
CA LEU A 114 -1.19 17.63 7.11
C LEU A 114 -2.07 17.26 5.92
N PHE A 115 -3.25 16.67 6.19
CA PHE A 115 -4.18 16.28 5.14
C PHE A 115 -4.73 17.51 4.40
N SER A 116 -5.18 18.54 5.11
CA SER A 116 -5.77 19.75 4.52
C SER A 116 -4.81 20.47 3.57
N LYS A 117 -3.57 20.72 3.99
CA LYS A 117 -2.55 21.33 3.12
C LYS A 117 -2.27 20.50 1.87
N SER A 118 -2.33 19.18 2.00
CA SER A 118 -2.11 18.26 0.86
C SER A 118 -3.27 18.29 -0.13
N GLU A 119 -4.49 18.41 0.37
CA GLU A 119 -5.70 18.59 -0.45
C GLU A 119 -5.69 19.95 -1.18
N ASP A 120 -5.25 20.99 -0.51
CA ASP A 120 -5.10 22.32 -1.13
C ASP A 120 -4.15 22.26 -2.33
N CYS A 121 -3.03 21.54 -2.22
CA CYS A 121 -2.12 21.32 -3.35
C CYS A 121 -2.81 20.67 -4.56
N ILE A 122 -3.73 19.72 -4.35
CA ILE A 122 -4.45 19.08 -5.45
C ILE A 122 -5.52 20.02 -6.01
N SER A 123 -6.25 20.70 -5.14
CA SER A 123 -7.39 21.57 -5.48
C SER A 123 -6.97 22.78 -6.30
N ILE A 124 -5.84 23.41 -5.98
CA ILE A 124 -5.29 24.57 -6.72
C ILE A 124 -5.10 24.25 -8.21
N PHE A 125 -4.72 23.01 -8.54
CA PHE A 125 -4.50 22.60 -9.92
C PHE A 125 -5.76 21.99 -10.58
N GLY A 126 -6.88 21.91 -9.89
CA GLY A 126 -8.15 21.39 -10.43
C GLY A 126 -8.08 19.93 -10.92
N LEU A 127 -7.21 19.12 -10.31
CA LEU A 127 -6.99 17.74 -10.74
C LEU A 127 -8.01 16.79 -10.13
N GLU A 128 -8.84 16.18 -10.97
CA GLU A 128 -9.67 15.05 -10.58
C GLU A 128 -8.87 13.75 -10.69
N LEU A 129 -8.34 13.30 -9.56
CA LEU A 129 -7.57 12.07 -9.47
C LEU A 129 -8.25 11.08 -8.52
N ARG A 130 -8.21 9.81 -8.92
CA ARG A 130 -8.71 8.69 -8.11
C ARG A 130 -7.63 7.60 -8.00
N THR A 131 -7.76 6.75 -6.99
CA THR A 131 -6.90 5.57 -6.82
C THR A 131 -7.73 4.35 -6.44
N GLU A 132 -7.33 3.18 -6.94
CA GLU A 132 -7.88 1.89 -6.49
C GLU A 132 -7.21 1.39 -5.20
N LEU A 133 -6.08 1.98 -4.82
CA LEU A 133 -5.34 1.59 -3.63
C LEU A 133 -6.07 2.03 -2.36
N SER A 134 -5.98 1.23 -1.30
CA SER A 134 -6.51 1.51 0.05
C SER A 134 -5.45 1.35 1.14
N GLN A 135 -4.22 1.06 0.76
CA GLN A 135 -3.10 0.78 1.66
C GLN A 135 -1.91 1.65 1.28
N ILE A 136 -1.33 2.33 2.27
CA ILE A 136 -0.07 3.07 2.10
C ILE A 136 1.07 2.19 2.61
N TYR A 137 2.04 1.91 1.74
CA TYR A 137 3.24 1.16 2.09
C TYR A 137 4.44 2.08 2.31
N ARG A 138 5.34 1.66 3.20
CA ARG A 138 6.66 2.23 3.41
C ARG A 138 7.70 1.14 3.49
N ARG A 139 8.92 1.45 3.03
CA ARG A 139 10.07 0.53 3.05
C ARG A 139 9.76 -0.81 2.38
N ASN A 140 9.00 -0.77 1.30
CA ASN A 140 8.52 -1.92 0.56
C ASN A 140 9.65 -2.44 -0.35
N SER A 141 10.55 -3.26 0.20
CA SER A 141 11.74 -3.75 -0.51
C SER A 141 11.58 -5.17 -1.08
N PHE A 142 10.57 -5.93 -0.64
CA PHE A 142 10.34 -7.30 -1.09
C PHE A 142 8.87 -7.55 -1.39
N ASP A 143 8.60 -8.34 -2.42
CA ASP A 143 7.31 -8.96 -2.60
C ASP A 143 7.27 -10.26 -1.77
N PHE A 144 6.42 -10.29 -0.75
CA PHE A 144 6.18 -11.48 0.06
C PHE A 144 5.35 -12.54 -0.67
N ASN A 145 5.06 -12.34 -1.94
CA ASN A 145 4.27 -13.25 -2.76
C ASN A 145 2.89 -13.60 -2.16
N CYS A 146 2.33 -12.65 -1.40
CA CYS A 146 1.07 -12.87 -0.67
C CYS A 146 -0.09 -13.26 -1.59
N ARG A 147 -0.09 -12.82 -2.87
CA ARG A 147 -1.12 -13.22 -3.84
C ARG A 147 -1.06 -14.72 -4.15
N ARG A 148 0.17 -15.27 -4.32
CA ARG A 148 0.36 -16.71 -4.48
C ARG A 148 -0.13 -17.45 -3.23
N HIS A 149 0.30 -16.99 -2.05
CA HIS A 149 -0.03 -17.63 -0.79
C HIS A 149 -1.54 -17.67 -0.55
N MET A 150 -2.24 -16.58 -0.77
CA MET A 150 -3.70 -16.55 -0.66
C MET A 150 -4.38 -17.40 -1.75
N SER A 151 -3.86 -17.41 -3.00
CA SER A 151 -4.40 -18.27 -4.05
C SER A 151 -4.28 -19.77 -3.73
N ILE A 152 -3.24 -20.18 -3.02
CA ILE A 152 -3.06 -21.55 -2.55
C ILE A 152 -4.07 -21.86 -1.43
N PHE A 153 -4.16 -20.98 -0.43
CA PHE A 153 -5.11 -21.11 0.67
C PHE A 153 -6.56 -21.20 0.18
N ASP A 154 -6.99 -20.26 -0.66
CA ASP A 154 -8.36 -20.19 -1.18
C ASP A 154 -8.74 -21.43 -2.00
N LYS A 155 -7.78 -22.06 -2.69
CA LYS A 155 -8.05 -23.20 -3.56
C LYS A 155 -7.94 -24.56 -2.89
N HIS A 156 -7.06 -24.67 -1.91
CA HIS A 156 -6.64 -25.95 -1.37
C HIS A 156 -6.83 -26.08 0.12
N ASP A 157 -7.25 -24.99 0.80
CA ASP A 157 -7.40 -24.91 2.25
C ASP A 157 -6.15 -25.41 2.99
N ILE A 158 -4.97 -24.90 2.57
CA ILE A 158 -3.67 -25.15 3.19
C ILE A 158 -2.93 -23.84 3.42
N ILE A 159 -2.10 -23.77 4.46
CA ILE A 159 -1.25 -22.61 4.72
C ILE A 159 0.12 -22.86 4.08
N PRO A 160 0.58 -21.99 3.14
CA PRO A 160 1.90 -22.14 2.54
C PRO A 160 3.05 -22.09 3.55
N GLU A 161 4.12 -22.85 3.28
CA GLU A 161 5.29 -23.00 4.17
C GLU A 161 5.84 -21.65 4.62
N PHE A 162 6.05 -20.71 3.69
CA PHE A 162 6.55 -19.38 3.98
C PHE A 162 5.75 -18.66 5.06
N CYS A 163 4.44 -18.88 5.12
CA CYS A 163 3.56 -18.18 6.04
C CYS A 163 3.75 -18.58 7.50
N PHE A 164 4.34 -19.76 7.75
CA PHE A 164 4.67 -20.22 9.11
C PHE A 164 5.79 -19.41 9.76
N GLY A 165 6.69 -18.84 8.96
CA GLY A 165 7.73 -17.89 9.40
C GLY A 165 7.33 -16.43 9.34
N CYS A 166 6.14 -16.11 8.81
CA CYS A 166 5.69 -14.73 8.62
C CYS A 166 5.06 -14.20 9.91
N TYR A 167 5.73 -13.27 10.58
CA TYR A 167 5.21 -12.54 11.74
C TYR A 167 5.04 -11.06 11.39
N LYS A 168 4.10 -10.42 12.09
CA LYS A 168 3.78 -9.00 11.91
C LYS A 168 3.59 -8.34 13.25
N VAL A 169 4.09 -7.13 13.40
CA VAL A 169 3.68 -6.24 14.48
C VAL A 169 2.46 -5.46 13.99
N GLN A 170 1.34 -5.63 14.66
CA GLN A 170 0.06 -5.00 14.31
C GLN A 170 -0.31 -3.94 15.34
N VAL A 171 -0.71 -2.78 14.86
CA VAL A 171 -1.31 -1.69 15.64
C VAL A 171 -2.73 -1.49 15.13
N GLU A 172 -3.69 -1.28 16.04
CA GLU A 172 -5.10 -1.04 15.71
C GLU A 172 -5.52 0.37 16.16
N PRO A 173 -5.32 1.40 15.32
CA PRO A 173 -5.88 2.73 15.57
C PRO A 173 -7.39 2.67 15.79
N ARG A 174 -7.90 3.54 16.63
CA ARG A 174 -9.34 3.58 16.99
C ARG A 174 -10.10 4.62 16.20
N SER A 175 -9.37 5.51 15.51
CA SER A 175 -9.95 6.58 14.71
C SER A 175 -9.11 6.86 13.46
N ILE A 176 -9.69 7.56 12.49
CA ILE A 176 -8.96 7.98 11.29
C ILE A 176 -7.79 8.91 11.64
N ILE A 177 -7.95 9.76 12.64
CA ILE A 177 -6.87 10.65 13.12
C ILE A 177 -5.71 9.83 13.71
N GLU A 178 -5.99 8.80 14.53
CA GLU A 178 -4.95 7.90 15.03
C GLU A 178 -4.26 7.13 13.87
N LEU A 179 -5.00 6.76 12.80
CA LEU A 179 -4.39 6.12 11.62
C LEU A 179 -3.44 7.06 10.88
N ILE A 180 -3.80 8.33 10.69
CA ILE A 180 -2.94 9.34 10.08
C ILE A 180 -1.69 9.58 10.94
N LYS A 181 -1.84 9.69 12.27
CA LYS A 181 -0.69 9.79 13.19
C LYS A 181 0.23 8.56 13.11
N LEU A 182 -0.35 7.37 13.03
CA LEU A 182 0.41 6.13 12.88
C LEU A 182 1.15 6.09 11.53
N PHE A 183 0.53 6.60 10.46
CA PHE A 183 1.21 6.75 9.17
C PHE A 183 2.43 7.66 9.29
N ILE A 184 2.32 8.82 9.98
CA ILE A 184 3.45 9.73 10.21
C ILE A 184 4.56 9.01 10.98
N VAL A 185 4.22 8.28 12.05
CA VAL A 185 5.17 7.46 12.80
C VAL A 185 5.85 6.42 11.91
N PHE A 186 5.08 5.69 11.10
CA PHE A 186 5.62 4.66 10.22
C PHE A 186 6.52 5.21 9.12
N ASP A 187 6.24 6.41 8.63
CA ASP A 187 7.08 7.07 7.63
C ASP A 187 8.46 7.43 8.20
N GLN A 188 8.50 7.87 9.47
CA GLN A 188 9.71 8.32 10.15
C GLN A 188 10.46 7.19 10.87
N LEU A 189 9.80 6.07 11.15
CA LEU A 189 10.36 4.97 11.92
C LEU A 189 11.58 4.36 11.22
N GLU A 190 12.71 4.33 11.89
CA GLU A 190 13.92 3.65 11.45
C GLU A 190 14.03 2.29 12.10
N LEU A 191 14.24 1.26 11.30
CA LEU A 191 14.43 -0.13 11.73
C LEU A 191 15.68 -0.70 11.06
N ASN A 192 16.45 -1.50 11.77
CA ASN A 192 17.74 -2.04 11.30
C ASN A 192 17.64 -2.77 9.96
N GLU A 193 16.56 -3.53 9.74
CA GLU A 193 16.34 -4.27 8.50
C GLU A 193 15.41 -3.53 7.53
N ASN A 194 15.11 -2.26 7.79
CA ASN A 194 14.22 -1.45 6.95
C ASN A 194 12.90 -2.15 6.59
N ASN A 195 12.29 -2.81 7.58
CA ASN A 195 11.11 -3.66 7.41
C ASN A 195 9.99 -2.98 6.65
N THR A 196 9.40 -3.71 5.70
CA THR A 196 8.17 -3.31 5.02
C THR A 196 7.07 -3.05 6.04
N ARG A 197 6.38 -1.94 5.91
CA ARG A 197 5.26 -1.55 6.78
C ARG A 197 4.15 -0.92 6.00
N LYS A 198 2.93 -0.98 6.53
CA LYS A 198 1.77 -0.36 5.89
C LYS A 198 0.74 0.13 6.88
N CYS A 199 0.00 1.15 6.47
CA CYS A 199 -1.24 1.61 7.10
C CYS A 199 -2.42 1.35 6.16
N MET A 200 -3.58 0.96 6.71
CA MET A 200 -4.75 0.62 5.91
C MET A 200 -6.06 0.68 6.71
N VAL A 201 -7.15 0.79 5.98
CA VAL A 201 -8.49 0.46 6.46
C VAL A 201 -8.78 -1.01 6.17
N GLU A 202 -9.51 -1.70 7.06
CA GLU A 202 -9.90 -3.09 6.84
C GLU A 202 -11.26 -3.15 6.14
N LEU A 203 -11.29 -3.73 4.96
CA LEU A 203 -12.49 -3.79 4.13
C LEU A 203 -13.23 -5.13 4.22
N ARG A 204 -12.64 -6.14 4.87
CA ARG A 204 -13.19 -7.49 4.97
C ARG A 204 -14.05 -7.60 6.22
N PRO A 205 -15.35 -7.96 6.08
CA PRO A 205 -16.27 -8.00 7.21
C PRO A 205 -15.89 -9.01 8.28
N GLU A 206 -15.27 -10.13 7.89
CA GLU A 206 -14.87 -11.23 8.79
C GLU A 206 -13.62 -10.93 9.63
N ILE A 207 -12.90 -9.84 9.33
CA ILE A 207 -11.64 -9.52 10.01
C ILE A 207 -11.86 -8.38 11.02
N SER A 208 -11.55 -8.59 12.29
CA SER A 208 -11.70 -7.58 13.34
C SER A 208 -10.81 -6.34 13.14
N GLY A 209 -11.23 -5.21 13.73
CA GLY A 209 -10.55 -3.92 13.69
C GLY A 209 -10.81 -3.14 12.39
N PHE A 210 -11.09 -1.84 12.49
CA PHE A 210 -11.39 -0.98 11.34
C PHE A 210 -10.12 -0.43 10.69
N TYR A 211 -9.15 -0.05 11.49
CA TYR A 211 -7.88 0.57 11.07
C TYR A 211 -6.72 -0.31 11.47
N LYS A 212 -5.68 -0.38 10.63
CA LYS A 212 -4.50 -1.21 10.90
C LYS A 212 -3.21 -0.56 10.44
N GLY A 213 -2.20 -0.66 11.30
CA GLY A 213 -0.79 -0.55 10.93
C GLY A 213 -0.12 -1.91 11.06
N LEU A 214 0.70 -2.28 10.09
CA LEU A 214 1.39 -3.57 10.06
C LEU A 214 2.87 -3.37 9.72
N ILE A 215 3.78 -3.99 10.50
CA ILE A 215 5.19 -4.12 10.17
C ILE A 215 5.50 -5.59 9.96
N TYR A 216 6.12 -5.93 8.83
CA TYR A 216 6.46 -7.30 8.47
C TYR A 216 7.81 -7.69 9.05
N CYS A 217 7.91 -8.86 9.65
CA CYS A 217 9.08 -9.33 10.38
C CYS A 217 9.55 -10.69 9.84
N SER A 218 10.86 -10.91 9.86
CA SER A 218 11.52 -12.15 9.41
C SER A 218 11.36 -13.33 10.40
N GLY A 219 10.77 -13.10 11.57
CA GLY A 219 10.52 -14.12 12.58
C GLY A 219 9.99 -13.56 13.88
N LEU A 220 9.64 -14.44 14.81
CA LEU A 220 9.04 -14.09 16.11
C LEU A 220 9.94 -13.20 16.96
N LYS A 221 11.24 -13.51 17.04
CA LYS A 221 12.21 -12.73 17.83
C LYS A 221 12.26 -11.27 17.37
N GLN A 222 12.38 -11.05 16.07
CA GLN A 222 12.38 -9.70 15.50
C GLN A 222 11.04 -8.99 15.75
N ALA A 223 9.92 -9.71 15.62
CA ALA A 223 8.59 -9.14 15.84
C ALA A 223 8.42 -8.64 17.28
N ASN A 224 8.88 -9.42 18.30
CA ASN A 224 8.83 -8.99 19.69
C ASN A 224 9.71 -7.75 19.94
N GLN A 225 10.93 -7.72 19.42
CA GLN A 225 11.83 -6.56 19.56
C GLN A 225 11.24 -5.29 18.90
N ILE A 226 10.67 -5.43 17.72
CA ILE A 226 10.02 -4.30 17.02
C ILE A 226 8.77 -3.85 17.78
N ALA A 227 7.98 -4.76 18.36
CA ALA A 227 6.79 -4.42 19.13
C ALA A 227 7.15 -3.55 20.36
N GLU A 228 8.14 -3.96 21.15
CA GLU A 228 8.62 -3.20 22.32
C GLU A 228 9.12 -1.80 21.92
N HIS A 229 9.92 -1.73 20.87
CA HIS A 229 10.42 -0.45 20.34
C HIS A 229 9.30 0.45 19.85
N LEU A 230 8.37 -0.12 19.07
CA LEU A 230 7.23 0.60 18.51
C LEU A 230 6.29 1.12 19.60
N ASP A 231 6.01 0.33 20.65
CA ASP A 231 5.15 0.74 21.76
C ASP A 231 5.73 1.95 22.50
N THR A 232 7.05 2.01 22.66
CA THR A 232 7.73 3.18 23.22
C THR A 232 7.48 4.42 22.37
N ILE A 233 7.63 4.31 21.05
CA ILE A 233 7.42 5.43 20.11
C ILE A 233 5.95 5.82 20.06
N ILE A 234 5.02 4.87 19.98
CA ILE A 234 3.58 5.14 19.97
C ILE A 234 3.16 5.89 21.22
N LYS A 235 3.61 5.46 22.40
CA LYS A 235 3.32 6.13 23.68
C LYS A 235 3.80 7.58 23.70
N GLN A 236 4.97 7.86 23.12
CA GLN A 236 5.55 9.19 23.06
C GLN A 236 4.91 10.08 22.01
N ARG A 237 4.51 9.52 20.85
CA ARG A 237 4.11 10.25 19.67
C ARG A 237 2.60 10.32 19.43
N ILE A 238 1.85 9.30 19.86
CA ILE A 238 0.40 9.20 19.65
C ILE A 238 -0.34 9.22 20.98
N GLY A 239 0.07 8.39 21.93
CA GLY A 239 -0.52 8.33 23.26
C GLY A 239 -0.49 6.94 23.86
N PRO A 240 -0.73 6.83 25.19
CA PRO A 240 -0.55 5.58 25.94
C PRO A 240 -1.64 4.52 25.72
N ARG A 241 -2.74 4.87 25.04
CA ARG A 241 -3.88 3.95 24.85
C ARG A 241 -3.74 3.07 23.61
N LEU A 242 -2.82 3.41 22.70
CA LEU A 242 -2.54 2.64 21.50
C LEU A 242 -1.29 1.79 21.75
N THR A 243 -1.40 0.50 21.48
CA THR A 243 -0.31 -0.46 21.65
C THR A 243 -0.22 -1.38 20.45
N SER A 244 0.92 -2.04 20.31
CA SER A 244 1.11 -3.05 19.29
C SER A 244 0.87 -4.46 19.84
N LYS A 245 0.63 -5.41 18.92
CA LYS A 245 0.59 -6.84 19.21
C LYS A 245 1.33 -7.62 18.13
N VAL A 246 2.03 -8.66 18.52
CA VAL A 246 2.62 -9.60 17.56
C VAL A 246 1.53 -10.52 17.03
N LYS A 247 1.53 -10.73 15.72
CA LYS A 247 0.59 -11.57 14.99
C LYS A 247 1.35 -12.49 14.05
N ARG A 248 0.87 -13.73 13.91
CA ARG A 248 1.39 -14.70 12.95
C ARG A 248 0.56 -14.67 11.66
N GLY A 249 1.20 -14.63 10.51
CA GLY A 249 0.61 -14.77 9.17
C GLY A 249 -0.53 -13.82 8.82
N CYS A 250 -1.42 -14.32 7.99
CA CYS A 250 -2.62 -13.61 7.53
C CYS A 250 -3.82 -13.90 8.43
N SER A 251 -4.81 -13.00 8.43
CA SER A 251 -5.97 -13.10 9.35
C SER A 251 -6.97 -14.17 8.92
N GLU A 252 -6.87 -14.63 7.70
CA GLU A 252 -7.72 -15.66 7.09
C GLU A 252 -7.39 -17.07 7.58
N TYR A 253 -6.12 -17.36 7.79
CA TYR A 253 -5.66 -18.70 8.16
C TYR A 253 -6.28 -19.26 9.45
N PRO A 254 -6.44 -18.49 10.53
CA PRO A 254 -7.09 -18.97 11.74
C PRO A 254 -8.57 -19.33 11.59
N ILE A 255 -9.21 -18.94 10.50
CA ILE A 255 -10.61 -19.33 10.22
C ILE A 255 -10.67 -20.84 10.02
N SER A 256 -9.80 -21.40 9.15
CA SER A 256 -9.69 -22.84 8.93
C SER A 256 -8.79 -23.55 9.97
N PHE A 257 -7.77 -22.86 10.48
CA PHE A 257 -6.76 -23.42 11.37
C PHE A 257 -6.62 -22.58 12.65
N PRO A 258 -7.53 -22.70 13.65
CA PRO A 258 -7.55 -21.84 14.84
C PRO A 258 -6.22 -21.82 15.63
N SER A 259 -5.53 -22.95 15.76
CA SER A 259 -4.25 -23.06 16.47
C SER A 259 -3.10 -22.33 15.77
N TYR A 260 -3.24 -21.97 14.50
CA TYR A 260 -2.21 -21.24 13.75
C TYR A 260 -1.94 -19.85 14.33
N LYS A 261 -2.96 -19.16 14.87
CA LYS A 261 -2.79 -17.80 15.42
C LYS A 261 -2.09 -17.76 16.77
N GLU A 262 -2.09 -18.86 17.50
CA GLU A 262 -1.51 -18.92 18.82
C GLU A 262 0.01 -18.90 18.75
N ILE A 263 0.64 -17.97 19.48
CA ILE A 263 2.08 -17.76 19.47
C ILE A 263 2.66 -18.25 20.79
N ASN A 264 3.53 -19.25 20.72
CA ASN A 264 4.35 -19.64 21.85
C ASN A 264 5.67 -18.85 21.81
N ASN A 265 5.88 -17.95 22.77
CA ASN A 265 7.08 -17.12 22.86
C ASN A 265 8.30 -17.86 23.42
N SER A 266 8.10 -19.00 24.08
CA SER A 266 9.14 -19.72 24.84
C SER A 266 9.42 -21.13 24.34
N GLY A 267 8.79 -21.57 23.25
CA GLY A 267 8.94 -22.94 22.76
C GLY A 267 8.43 -23.14 21.34
N PRO A 268 8.27 -24.39 20.90
CA PRO A 268 7.72 -24.72 19.59
C PRO A 268 6.32 -24.15 19.41
N GLN A 269 6.01 -23.69 18.17
CA GLN A 269 4.65 -23.23 17.87
C GLN A 269 3.66 -24.39 17.91
N LEU A 270 2.41 -24.10 18.32
CA LEU A 270 1.35 -25.13 18.43
C LEU A 270 1.00 -25.75 17.09
N MET A 271 1.10 -24.97 16.03
CA MET A 271 0.94 -25.46 14.68
C MET A 271 2.20 -25.19 13.84
N ASN A 272 2.73 -26.28 13.25
CA ASN A 272 3.84 -26.22 12.31
C ASN A 272 3.37 -26.58 10.90
N TYR A 273 4.23 -26.35 9.92
CA TYR A 273 3.96 -26.73 8.53
C TYR A 273 3.74 -28.25 8.42
N ILE A 274 2.79 -28.63 7.59
CA ILE A 274 2.44 -30.04 7.31
C ILE A 274 3.13 -30.41 6.00
N GLU A 275 4.13 -31.32 6.06
CA GLU A 275 4.99 -31.65 4.92
C GLU A 275 4.22 -32.16 3.69
N GLU A 276 3.08 -32.82 3.90
CA GLU A 276 2.20 -33.31 2.84
C GLU A 276 1.65 -32.16 1.96
N TRP A 277 1.60 -30.95 2.49
CA TRP A 277 1.15 -29.77 1.75
C TRP A 277 2.16 -29.30 0.69
N ARG A 278 3.42 -29.67 0.81
CA ARG A 278 4.49 -29.32 -0.14
C ARG A 278 4.16 -29.77 -1.57
N VAL A 279 3.63 -30.95 -1.72
CA VAL A 279 3.23 -31.48 -3.05
C VAL A 279 2.12 -30.65 -3.68
N ILE A 280 1.20 -30.11 -2.86
CA ILE A 280 0.11 -29.24 -3.31
C ILE A 280 0.67 -27.89 -3.76
N GLU A 281 1.57 -27.29 -2.97
CA GLU A 281 2.23 -26.03 -3.33
C GLU A 281 3.01 -26.14 -4.64
N GLU A 282 3.84 -27.20 -4.79
CA GLU A 282 4.59 -27.45 -6.02
C GLU A 282 3.69 -27.68 -7.24
N SER A 283 2.57 -28.39 -7.05
CA SER A 283 1.59 -28.58 -8.12
C SER A 283 0.90 -27.29 -8.54
N HIS A 284 0.66 -26.38 -7.58
CA HIS A 284 0.11 -25.07 -7.85
C HIS A 284 1.09 -24.21 -8.67
N ASP A 285 2.37 -24.20 -8.29
CA ASP A 285 3.42 -23.42 -8.93
C ASP A 285 3.73 -23.88 -10.36
N ARG A 286 3.69 -25.20 -10.62
CA ARG A 286 3.84 -25.74 -11.99
C ARG A 286 2.76 -25.23 -12.95
N LYS A 287 1.56 -24.94 -12.44
CA LYS A 287 0.44 -24.42 -13.25
C LYS A 287 0.46 -22.92 -13.43
N LYS A 288 1.12 -22.20 -12.52
CA LYS A 288 1.31 -20.75 -12.54
C LYS A 288 2.76 -20.45 -12.21
N PRO A 289 3.63 -20.17 -13.19
CA PRO A 289 5.02 -19.85 -12.93
C PRO A 289 5.13 -18.76 -11.86
N ILE A 290 5.95 -19.03 -10.85
CA ILE A 290 6.25 -18.08 -9.79
C ILE A 290 6.95 -16.92 -10.48
N HIS A 291 6.37 -15.73 -10.44
CA HIS A 291 7.15 -14.52 -10.64
C HIS A 291 8.14 -14.48 -9.47
N THR A 292 9.40 -14.78 -9.75
CA THR A 292 10.50 -14.67 -8.79
C THR A 292 10.44 -13.31 -8.13
N ASN A 293 10.67 -13.25 -6.82
CA ASN A 293 10.66 -12.07 -5.98
C ASN A 293 11.16 -10.81 -6.74
N GLU A 294 10.26 -10.11 -7.38
CA GLU A 294 10.59 -8.81 -7.96
C GLU A 294 10.94 -7.90 -6.79
N VAL A 295 12.15 -7.36 -6.82
CA VAL A 295 12.55 -6.32 -5.88
C VAL A 295 11.58 -5.16 -6.07
N ILE A 296 10.63 -5.02 -5.16
CA ILE A 296 9.71 -3.90 -5.16
C ILE A 296 10.55 -2.65 -4.85
N ARG A 297 10.41 -1.62 -5.67
CA ARG A 297 11.09 -0.36 -5.43
C ARG A 297 10.74 0.17 -4.05
N ILE A 298 11.77 0.55 -3.29
CA ILE A 298 11.58 1.11 -1.95
C ILE A 298 10.81 2.43 -2.09
N SER A 299 9.68 2.53 -1.39
CA SER A 299 8.91 3.77 -1.34
C SER A 299 9.73 4.89 -0.69
N LEU A 300 9.65 6.07 -1.26
CA LEU A 300 10.27 7.25 -0.70
C LEU A 300 9.59 7.66 0.62
N SER A 301 10.39 8.19 1.55
CA SER A 301 9.86 8.83 2.77
C SER A 301 9.20 10.18 2.42
N GLY A 302 8.36 10.64 3.34
CA GLY A 302 7.60 11.87 3.16
C GLY A 302 6.29 11.64 2.41
N LEU A 303 5.42 12.63 2.46
CA LEU A 303 4.11 12.57 1.83
C LEU A 303 4.26 12.64 0.29
N ASN A 304 3.40 11.93 -0.41
CA ASN A 304 3.29 11.99 -1.85
C ASN A 304 1.82 11.97 -2.29
N LEU A 305 1.58 12.27 -3.55
CA LEU A 305 0.22 12.37 -4.10
C LEU A 305 -0.61 11.07 -3.92
N SER A 306 0.01 9.90 -4.08
CA SER A 306 -0.67 8.61 -3.86
C SER A 306 -1.18 8.46 -2.43
N ASP A 307 -0.40 8.91 -1.45
CA ASP A 307 -0.79 8.85 -0.04
C ASP A 307 -2.05 9.67 0.23
N VAL A 308 -2.10 10.89 -0.31
CA VAL A 308 -3.26 11.78 -0.15
C VAL A 308 -4.52 11.17 -0.78
N LEU A 309 -4.40 10.62 -2.00
CA LEU A 309 -5.51 9.95 -2.66
C LEU A 309 -6.02 8.73 -1.87
N ILE A 310 -5.12 7.99 -1.20
CA ILE A 310 -5.50 6.87 -0.34
C ILE A 310 -6.16 7.39 0.96
N MET A 311 -5.64 8.48 1.54
CA MET A 311 -6.25 9.07 2.74
C MET A 311 -7.68 9.56 2.48
N ARG A 312 -8.01 10.08 1.28
CA ARG A 312 -9.39 10.37 0.88
C ARG A 312 -10.30 9.14 1.05
N LYS A 313 -9.85 7.97 0.57
CA LYS A 313 -10.60 6.71 0.75
C LYS A 313 -10.74 6.33 2.22
N TRP A 314 -9.70 6.55 3.03
CA TRP A 314 -9.76 6.27 4.47
C TRP A 314 -10.78 7.16 5.17
N ILE A 315 -10.92 8.43 4.75
CA ILE A 315 -11.91 9.37 5.30
C ILE A 315 -13.32 8.93 4.92
N ASP A 316 -13.57 8.55 3.67
CA ASP A 316 -14.88 8.04 3.28
C ASP A 316 -15.23 6.72 3.98
N TYR A 317 -14.24 5.86 4.23
CA TYR A 317 -14.38 4.68 5.06
C TYR A 317 -14.74 5.05 6.50
N ALA A 318 -14.04 6.02 7.09
CA ALA A 318 -14.28 6.51 8.44
C ALA A 318 -15.70 7.06 8.61
N LYS A 319 -16.17 7.87 7.65
CA LYS A 319 -17.56 8.34 7.61
C LYS A 319 -18.57 7.18 7.55
N GLY A 320 -18.27 6.14 6.78
CA GLY A 320 -19.12 4.97 6.64
C GLY A 320 -19.21 4.11 7.90
N ILE A 321 -18.17 4.06 8.73
CA ILE A 321 -18.19 3.37 10.03
C ILE A 321 -18.58 4.31 11.19
N GLU A 322 -19.03 5.53 10.89
CA GLU A 322 -19.46 6.53 11.88
C GLU A 322 -18.35 6.94 12.87
N ASP A 323 -17.09 6.99 12.39
CA ASP A 323 -15.96 7.51 13.17
C ASP A 323 -16.10 9.03 13.34
N PRO A 324 -16.35 9.55 14.57
CA PRO A 324 -16.60 10.97 14.78
C PRO A 324 -15.38 11.84 14.44
N SER A 325 -14.17 11.29 14.43
CA SER A 325 -12.96 12.05 14.07
C SER A 325 -12.88 12.37 12.57
N ALA A 326 -13.70 11.71 11.74
CA ALA A 326 -13.78 12.02 10.31
C ALA A 326 -14.34 13.42 10.04
N ASP A 327 -15.16 13.95 10.94
CA ASP A 327 -15.72 15.30 10.82
C ASP A 327 -14.65 16.40 10.89
N LEU A 328 -13.54 16.14 11.58
CA LEU A 328 -12.40 17.06 11.64
C LEU A 328 -11.67 17.19 10.29
N LEU A 329 -11.85 16.20 9.41
CA LEU A 329 -11.22 16.10 8.08
C LEU A 329 -12.20 16.49 6.96
N ASN A 330 -13.32 17.14 7.31
CA ASN A 330 -14.41 17.43 6.40
C ASN A 330 -14.02 18.56 5.43
N GLN A 331 -13.53 18.18 4.25
CA GLN A 331 -13.25 19.10 3.14
C GLN A 331 -13.98 18.60 1.88
N ASN A 332 -14.07 19.46 0.86
CA ASN A 332 -14.68 19.15 -0.45
C ASN A 332 -13.79 18.17 -1.24
N THR A 333 -13.69 16.93 -0.76
CA THR A 333 -12.87 15.89 -1.36
C THR A 333 -13.67 15.04 -2.33
N VAL A 334 -12.98 14.39 -3.27
CA VAL A 334 -13.60 13.38 -4.15
C VAL A 334 -14.14 12.24 -3.29
N TYR A 335 -15.44 11.96 -3.43
CA TYR A 335 -16.14 10.94 -2.66
C TYR A 335 -16.02 9.56 -3.33
N TYR A 336 -15.72 8.54 -2.53
CA TYR A 336 -15.58 7.15 -2.96
C TYR A 336 -16.77 6.31 -2.45
N GLN A 337 -17.88 6.34 -3.18
CA GLN A 337 -19.12 5.66 -2.79
C GLN A 337 -18.97 4.17 -2.51
N ASP A 338 -18.11 3.48 -3.28
CA ASP A 338 -17.84 2.04 -3.11
C ASP A 338 -17.15 1.73 -1.77
N ILE A 339 -16.23 2.57 -1.33
CA ILE A 339 -15.56 2.45 -0.03
C ILE A 339 -16.52 2.74 1.10
N TYR A 340 -17.35 3.79 0.97
CA TYR A 340 -18.37 4.13 1.94
C TYR A 340 -19.37 2.99 2.10
N ASN A 341 -19.87 2.40 1.01
CA ASN A 341 -20.83 1.29 1.05
C ASN A 341 -20.23 0.05 1.72
N LYS A 342 -18.96 -0.28 1.42
CA LYS A 342 -18.25 -1.39 2.08
C LYS A 342 -18.08 -1.16 3.57
N SER A 343 -17.80 0.07 3.99
CA SER A 343 -17.64 0.40 5.41
C SER A 343 -18.98 0.33 6.17
N LYS A 344 -20.07 0.78 5.57
CA LYS A 344 -21.43 0.63 6.12
C LYS A 344 -21.80 -0.84 6.30
N ALA A 345 -21.66 -1.65 5.26
CA ALA A 345 -21.93 -3.10 5.34
C ALA A 345 -21.10 -3.79 6.44
N ARG A 346 -19.85 -3.33 6.62
CA ARG A 346 -18.98 -3.84 7.68
C ARG A 346 -19.45 -3.42 9.08
N LEU A 347 -19.87 -2.17 9.26
CA LEU A 347 -20.40 -1.69 10.53
C LEU A 347 -21.68 -2.46 10.90
N ASP A 348 -22.58 -2.69 9.95
CA ASP A 348 -23.79 -3.45 10.15
C ASP A 348 -23.48 -4.89 10.58
N ALA A 349 -22.54 -5.56 9.89
CA ALA A 349 -22.10 -6.91 10.26
C ALA A 349 -21.46 -6.97 11.66
N PHE A 350 -20.72 -5.94 12.06
CA PHE A 350 -20.11 -5.84 13.38
C PHE A 350 -21.15 -5.64 14.49
N ASN A 351 -22.16 -4.81 14.24
CA ASN A 351 -23.26 -4.54 15.19
C ASN A 351 -24.22 -5.73 15.39
N ILE A 352 -24.32 -6.64 14.40
CA ILE A 352 -25.13 -7.86 14.52
C ILE A 352 -24.39 -8.94 15.35
N SER A 353 -23.06 -8.88 15.45
CA SER A 353 -22.23 -9.87 16.17
C SER A 353 -22.04 -9.55 17.66
N TYR A 354 -22.64 -8.49 18.16
CA TYR A 354 -22.72 -8.11 19.58
C TYR A 354 -24.17 -8.14 20.08
#